data_df00bcf3f87921bf722fb77eeb6a40bf
#
_entry.id   df00bcf3f87921bf722fb77eeb6a40bf
#
_cell.length_a   1.000
_cell.length_b   1.000
_cell.length_c   1.000
_cell.angle_alpha   90.00
_cell.angle_beta   90.00
_cell.angle_gamma   90.00
#
_symmetry.space_group_name_H-M   'P 1'
#
loop_
_entity.id
_entity.type
_entity.pdbx_description
1 polymer ?
#
loop_
_entity_poly.entity_id
_entity_poly.type
_entity_poly.pdbx_seq_one_letter_code
_entity_poly.pdbx_strand_id
1 'polypeptide(L)' 'MGASKHICPNCGRKMKQQFIGLFHCKCGTSWKRDIGFFERTPDMVFALEHKKVGCKIKQLPVIRYK' A
#
# COMPACT_ATOMS: atom_id res chain seq x y z
N MET A 1 17.81 -2.78 -9.66
CA MET A 1 17.43 -1.42 -9.94
C MET A 1 15.92 -1.30 -9.97
N GLY A 2 15.39 -0.15 -10.19
CA GLY A 2 13.96 0.05 -10.26
C GLY A 2 13.22 -0.05 -8.94
N ALA A 3 13.94 0.04 -7.84
CA ALA A 3 13.32 -0.05 -6.53
C ALA A 3 12.86 1.32 -6.01
N SER A 4 12.90 2.34 -6.85
CA SER A 4 12.61 3.70 -6.42
C SER A 4 11.18 3.87 -5.90
N LYS A 5 10.23 3.12 -6.45
CA LYS A 5 8.84 3.20 -5.98
C LYS A 5 8.65 2.59 -4.60
N HIS A 6 9.64 1.88 -4.10
CA HIS A 6 9.60 1.30 -2.77
C HIS A 6 10.42 2.12 -1.77
N ILE A 7 10.90 3.26 -2.19
CA ILE A 7 11.68 4.17 -1.34
C ILE A 7 10.78 5.34 -0.97
N CYS A 8 10.69 5.59 0.33
CA CYS A 8 9.87 6.69 0.82
C CYS A 8 10.49 8.03 0.40
N PRO A 9 9.73 8.90 -0.25
CA PRO A 9 10.25 10.19 -0.66
C PRO A 9 10.43 11.18 0.49
N ASN A 10 9.83 10.86 1.64
CA ASN A 10 9.91 11.74 2.81
C ASN A 10 11.15 11.48 3.65
N CYS A 11 11.48 10.23 3.91
CA CYS A 11 12.62 9.89 4.76
C CYS A 11 13.72 9.12 4.03
N GLY A 12 13.49 8.70 2.80
CA GLY A 12 14.48 8.01 1.98
C GLY A 12 14.73 6.56 2.37
N ARG A 13 13.91 5.98 3.23
CA ARG A 13 14.07 4.61 3.68
C ARG A 13 13.26 3.66 2.84
N LYS A 14 13.66 2.39 2.82
CA LYS A 14 12.88 1.36 2.15
C LYS A 14 11.57 1.15 2.88
N MET A 15 10.50 1.10 2.10
CA MET A 15 9.17 0.81 2.61
C MET A 15 8.97 -0.69 2.71
N LYS A 16 8.15 -1.12 3.67
CA LYS A 16 7.80 -2.52 3.83
C LYS A 16 6.48 -2.82 3.14
N GLN A 17 6.45 -3.94 2.43
CA GLN A 17 5.25 -4.39 1.75
C GLN A 17 4.32 -5.09 2.75
N GLN A 18 3.07 -4.63 2.81
CA GLN A 18 2.04 -5.31 3.60
C GLN A 18 1.23 -6.25 2.71
N PHE A 19 0.77 -5.74 1.59
CA PHE A 19 0.06 -6.52 0.58
C PHE A 19 0.64 -6.20 -0.79
N ILE A 20 0.28 -6.99 -1.79
CA ILE A 20 0.70 -6.71 -3.16
C ILE A 20 0.16 -5.34 -3.57
N GLY A 21 1.06 -4.43 -3.91
CA GLY A 21 0.72 -3.07 -4.30
C GLY A 21 0.47 -2.12 -3.13
N LEU A 22 0.82 -2.51 -1.91
CA LEU A 22 0.68 -1.66 -0.73
C LEU A 22 1.93 -1.72 0.11
N PHE A 23 2.57 -0.58 0.30
CA PHE A 23 3.79 -0.45 1.05
C PHE A 23 3.64 0.59 2.15
N HIS A 24 4.37 0.41 3.24
CA HIS A 24 4.35 1.31 4.39
C HIS A 24 5.75 1.71 4.79
N CYS A 25 5.90 2.96 5.21
CA CYS A 25 7.13 3.47 5.77
C CYS A 25 6.94 3.80 7.25
N LYS A 26 8.02 3.75 8.00
CA LYS A 26 7.99 4.06 9.44
C LYS A 26 7.62 5.52 9.71
N CYS A 27 7.91 6.41 8.77
CA CYS A 27 7.64 7.83 8.96
C CYS A 27 6.16 8.18 8.81
N GLY A 28 5.32 7.23 8.43
CA GLY A 28 3.89 7.46 8.24
C GLY A 28 3.46 7.57 6.80
N THR A 29 4.41 7.51 5.87
CA THR A 29 4.11 7.56 4.44
C THR A 29 3.84 6.15 3.94
N SER A 30 2.88 6.03 3.04
CA SER A 30 2.53 4.75 2.41
C SER A 30 2.41 4.94 0.92
N TRP A 31 2.46 3.83 0.21
CA TRP A 31 2.29 3.83 -1.23
C TRP A 31 1.31 2.74 -1.62
N LYS A 32 0.32 3.11 -2.40
CA LYS A 32 -0.66 2.17 -2.93
C LYS A 32 -0.71 2.32 -4.43
N ARG A 33 -0.80 1.21 -5.13
CA ARG A 33 -0.73 1.18 -6.58
C ARG A 33 -1.71 2.12 -7.26
N ASP A 34 -2.92 2.24 -6.73
CA ASP A 34 -3.96 3.08 -7.32
C ASP A 34 -3.82 4.55 -6.95
N ILE A 35 -3.24 4.83 -5.79
CA ILE A 35 -3.21 6.17 -5.22
C ILE A 35 -1.84 6.83 -5.36
N GLY A 36 -0.79 6.02 -5.28
CA GLY A 36 0.58 6.51 -5.18
C GLY A 36 0.98 6.74 -3.74
N PHE A 37 1.82 7.72 -3.50
CA PHE A 37 2.27 8.03 -2.15
C PHE A 37 1.18 8.81 -1.39
N PHE A 38 0.95 8.43 -0.16
CA PHE A 38 0.00 9.11 0.70
C PHE A 38 0.43 9.00 2.14
N GLU A 39 -0.10 9.88 2.98
CA GLU A 39 0.19 9.89 4.40
C GLU A 39 -0.88 9.11 5.16
N ARG A 40 -0.45 8.23 6.05
CA ARG A 40 -1.37 7.44 6.85
C ARG A 40 -2.00 8.29 7.95
N THR A 41 -3.28 8.05 8.20
CA THR A 41 -4.02 8.67 9.30
C THR A 41 -4.46 7.60 10.30
N PRO A 42 -4.74 7.95 11.56
CA PRO A 42 -5.13 6.96 12.57
C PRO A 42 -6.44 6.24 12.28
N ASP A 43 -7.30 6.83 11.48
CA ASP A 43 -8.59 6.24 11.13
C ASP A 43 -8.52 5.28 9.95
N MET A 44 -7.37 5.20 9.30
CA MET A 44 -7.19 4.29 8.18
C MET A 44 -7.02 2.85 8.64
N VAL A 45 -7.77 1.96 8.03
CA VAL A 45 -7.66 0.52 8.26
C VAL A 45 -7.34 -0.13 6.92
N PHE A 46 -6.23 -0.85 6.87
CA PHE A 46 -5.81 -1.52 5.66
C PHE A 46 -6.31 -2.96 5.67
N ALA A 47 -7.00 -3.34 4.62
CA ALA A 47 -7.57 -4.67 4.50
C ALA A 47 -7.26 -5.24 3.12
N LEU A 48 -7.44 -6.54 3.01
CA LEU A 48 -7.26 -7.25 1.75
C LEU A 48 -8.63 -7.72 1.27
N GLU A 49 -8.98 -7.30 0.08
CA GLU A 49 -10.26 -7.66 -0.51
C GLU A 49 -10.03 -8.70 -1.60
N HIS A 50 -10.88 -9.70 -1.62
CA HIS A 50 -10.82 -10.75 -2.64
C HIS A 50 -11.87 -10.47 -3.69
N LYS A 51 -11.42 -10.40 -4.95
CA LYS A 51 -12.30 -10.18 -6.07
C LYS A 51 -12.17 -11.33 -7.04
N LYS A 52 -13.29 -11.94 -7.38
CA LYS A 52 -13.31 -13.04 -8.33
C LYS A 52 -13.44 -12.48 -9.74
N VAL A 53 -12.45 -12.79 -10.58
CA VAL A 53 -12.43 -12.39 -11.98
C VAL A 53 -12.26 -13.65 -12.81
N GLY A 54 -13.32 -14.07 -13.47
CA GLY A 54 -13.32 -15.32 -14.23
C GLY A 54 -13.08 -16.51 -13.31
N CYS A 55 -12.06 -17.30 -13.60
CA CYS A 55 -11.71 -18.48 -12.80
C CYS A 55 -10.69 -18.16 -11.69
N LYS A 56 -10.24 -16.91 -11.59
CA LYS A 56 -9.18 -16.55 -10.66
C LYS A 56 -9.68 -15.59 -9.61
N ILE A 57 -9.09 -15.70 -8.42
CA ILE A 57 -9.36 -14.77 -7.32
C ILE A 57 -8.19 -13.82 -7.21
N LYS A 58 -8.47 -12.52 -7.31
CA LYS A 58 -7.47 -11.49 -7.13
C LYS A 58 -7.60 -10.88 -5.75
N GLN A 59 -6.46 -10.63 -5.12
CA GLN A 59 -6.40 -9.97 -3.83
C GLN A 59 -5.95 -8.53 -4.05
N LEU A 60 -6.77 -7.59 -3.59
CA LEU A 60 -6.50 -6.18 -3.77
C LEU A 60 -6.47 -5.50 -2.40
N PRO A 61 -5.45 -4.68 -2.13
CA PRO A 61 -5.44 -3.93 -0.89
C PRO A 61 -6.45 -2.78 -0.96
N VAL A 62 -7.18 -2.60 0.12
CA VAL A 62 -8.17 -1.53 0.22
C VAL A 62 -7.97 -0.76 1.51
N ILE A 63 -8.34 0.50 1.49
CA ILE A 63 -8.27 1.37 2.65
C ILE A 63 -9.69 1.65 3.12
N ARG A 64 -9.95 1.37 4.37
CA ARG A 64 -11.23 1.67 4.99
C ARG A 64 -11.02 2.71 6.09
N TYR A 65 -12.06 3.44 6.40
CA TYR A 65 -12.01 4.46 7.44
C TYR A 65 -12.97 4.08 8.55
N LYS A 66 -12.53 4.30 9.77
CA LYS A 66 -13.37 4.02 10.94
C LYS A 66 -14.49 5.02 11.07
#